data_7798ce28f2c4834b5348408d1d8c8721
#
_entry.id   7798ce28f2c4834b5348408d1d8c8721
#
_cell.length_a   1.000
_cell.length_b   1.000
_cell.length_c   1.000
_cell.angle_alpha   90.00
_cell.angle_beta   90.00
_cell.angle_gamma   90.00
#
_symmetry.space_group_name_H-M   'P 1'
#
loop_
_entity.id
_entity.type
_entity.pdbx_description
1 polymer ?
#
loop_
_entity_poly.entity_id
_entity_poly.type
_entity_poly.pdbx_seq_one_letter_code
_entity_poly.pdbx_strand_id
1 'polypeptide(L)'
;MKKIFLILLYFFLFQTNVLAFTFKQSSADIKTVTEGIRGINFNPDGTIMYVWDSPGENMLQYALSTPYDLDTMTLTSEKNMTEVDLGHHIEFNSDGTQMFIIDNTGDRVEQFTLATAWDTSD
;
A
#
# COMPACT_ATOMS: atom_id res chain seq x y z
N MET A 1 -28.01 5.39 54.17
CA MET A 1 -28.24 4.69 52.91
C MET A 1 -28.08 5.54 51.64
N LYS A 2 -27.44 6.71 51.67
CA LYS A 2 -27.25 7.57 50.46
C LYS A 2 -25.81 7.61 49.92
N LYS A 3 -24.84 6.86 50.48
CA LYS A 3 -23.44 6.92 50.06
C LYS A 3 -22.99 5.73 49.20
N ILE A 4 -23.81 4.70 49.02
CA ILE A 4 -23.44 3.49 48.26
C ILE A 4 -23.78 3.65 46.77
N PHE A 5 -24.69 4.55 46.41
CA PHE A 5 -25.15 4.73 45.03
C PHE A 5 -24.17 5.56 44.16
N LEU A 6 -23.25 6.30 44.77
CA LEU A 6 -22.32 7.15 44.02
C LEU A 6 -21.05 6.43 43.55
N ILE A 7 -20.73 5.29 44.16
CA ILE A 7 -19.52 4.53 43.80
C ILE A 7 -19.75 3.63 42.59
N LEU A 8 -20.98 3.19 42.36
CA LEU A 8 -21.33 2.35 41.19
C LEU A 8 -21.39 3.15 39.89
N LEU A 9 -21.58 4.45 39.94
CA LEU A 9 -21.64 5.31 38.73
C LEU A 9 -20.24 5.69 38.21
N TYR A 10 -19.21 5.59 39.05
CA TYR A 10 -17.84 5.93 38.64
C TYR A 10 -17.10 4.77 37.96
N PHE A 11 -17.59 3.55 38.08
CA PHE A 11 -16.97 2.36 37.47
C PHE A 11 -17.37 2.13 36.01
N PHE A 12 -18.39 2.86 35.50
CA PHE A 12 -18.89 2.68 34.13
C PHE A 12 -18.26 3.64 33.10
N LEU A 13 -17.36 4.54 33.50
CA LEU A 13 -16.83 5.58 32.63
C LEU A 13 -15.41 5.33 32.11
N PHE A 14 -14.78 4.22 32.47
CA PHE A 14 -13.52 3.79 31.87
C PHE A 14 -13.67 2.51 31.06
N GLN A 15 -14.59 2.50 30.10
CA GLN A 15 -14.36 1.65 28.94
C GLN A 15 -13.28 2.37 28.10
N THR A 16 -12.03 2.08 28.38
CA THR A 16 -10.98 2.27 27.41
C THR A 16 -11.38 1.43 26.20
N ASN A 17 -11.87 2.07 25.14
CA ASN A 17 -11.92 1.44 23.84
C ASN A 17 -10.47 1.10 23.49
N VAL A 18 -10.03 -0.09 23.84
CA VAL A 18 -8.83 -0.66 23.26
C VAL A 18 -9.18 -0.83 21.78
N LEU A 19 -8.65 0.07 20.96
CA LEU A 19 -8.71 -0.09 19.51
C LEU A 19 -7.94 -1.36 19.19
N ALA A 20 -8.67 -2.46 19.15
CA ALA A 20 -8.10 -3.73 18.73
C ALA A 20 -7.73 -3.62 17.25
N PHE A 21 -6.59 -4.21 16.88
CA PHE A 21 -6.28 -4.43 15.47
C PHE A 21 -7.41 -5.26 14.86
N THR A 22 -8.06 -4.70 13.84
CA THR A 22 -9.15 -5.37 13.14
C THR A 22 -8.84 -5.48 11.66
N PHE A 23 -9.13 -6.65 11.09
CA PHE A 23 -9.12 -6.81 9.64
C PHE A 23 -10.21 -5.89 9.04
N LYS A 24 -9.82 -5.07 8.06
CA LYS A 24 -10.74 -4.14 7.41
C LYS A 24 -11.33 -4.74 6.12
N GLN A 25 -10.47 -5.09 5.19
CA GLN A 25 -10.90 -5.58 3.86
C GLN A 25 -9.76 -6.28 3.11
N SER A 26 -10.12 -7.05 2.07
CA SER A 26 -9.20 -7.45 1.00
C SER A 26 -9.53 -6.65 -0.25
N SER A 27 -8.54 -6.44 -1.12
CA SER A 27 -8.80 -5.90 -2.45
C SER A 27 -9.63 -6.89 -3.29
N ALA A 28 -10.24 -6.41 -4.37
CA ALA A 28 -10.56 -7.26 -5.52
C ALA A 28 -9.28 -7.91 -6.08
N ASP A 29 -9.43 -8.92 -6.92
CA ASP A 29 -8.27 -9.57 -7.55
C ASP A 29 -7.43 -8.54 -8.32
N ILE A 30 -6.14 -8.53 -8.06
CA ILE A 30 -5.18 -7.75 -8.83
C ILE A 30 -5.11 -8.34 -10.23
N LYS A 31 -5.39 -7.52 -11.24
CA LYS A 31 -5.45 -7.96 -12.62
C LYS A 31 -4.08 -8.47 -13.11
N THR A 32 -4.10 -9.58 -13.82
CA THR A 32 -3.00 -10.11 -14.63
C THR A 32 -1.78 -10.68 -13.92
N VAL A 33 -1.83 -10.83 -12.62
CA VAL A 33 -0.73 -11.45 -11.90
C VAL A 33 -0.60 -12.91 -12.28
N THR A 34 0.53 -13.27 -12.87
CA THR A 34 0.77 -14.64 -13.35
C THR A 34 1.21 -15.58 -12.24
N GLU A 35 1.97 -15.12 -11.25
CA GLU A 35 2.51 -16.00 -10.20
C GLU A 35 2.70 -15.35 -8.82
N GLY A 36 2.54 -14.06 -8.66
CA GLY A 36 2.57 -13.47 -7.33
C GLY A 36 2.94 -12.01 -7.21
N ILE A 37 2.16 -11.34 -6.40
CA ILE A 37 2.44 -9.99 -5.93
C ILE A 37 3.56 -10.07 -4.88
N ARG A 38 4.55 -9.19 -5.01
CA ARG A 38 5.70 -9.16 -4.12
C ARG A 38 5.85 -7.86 -3.32
N GLY A 39 5.38 -6.76 -3.86
CA GLY A 39 5.52 -5.46 -3.23
C GLY A 39 4.29 -4.60 -3.39
N ILE A 40 4.05 -3.74 -2.42
CA ILE A 40 3.01 -2.73 -2.44
C ILE A 40 3.55 -1.45 -1.83
N ASN A 41 3.19 -0.30 -2.41
CA ASN A 41 3.44 1.01 -1.84
C ASN A 41 2.26 1.95 -2.16
N PHE A 42 2.14 3.05 -1.43
CA PHE A 42 1.17 4.11 -1.69
C PHE A 42 1.88 5.46 -1.79
N ASN A 43 1.31 6.38 -2.55
CA ASN A 43 1.68 7.78 -2.42
C ASN A 43 1.21 8.35 -1.06
N PRO A 44 1.74 9.48 -0.60
CA PRO A 44 1.48 9.99 0.75
C PRO A 44 0.02 10.26 1.10
N ASP A 45 -0.81 10.60 0.12
CA ASP A 45 -2.22 10.87 0.33
C ASP A 45 -3.13 9.64 0.14
N GLY A 46 -2.55 8.49 -0.26
CA GLY A 46 -3.27 7.23 -0.42
C GLY A 46 -4.18 7.16 -1.63
N THR A 47 -4.06 8.07 -2.58
CA THR A 47 -4.85 8.10 -3.81
C THR A 47 -4.27 7.24 -4.94
N ILE A 48 -3.00 6.86 -4.82
CA ILE A 48 -2.30 6.00 -5.77
C ILE A 48 -1.69 4.81 -5.01
N MET A 49 -1.91 3.61 -5.53
CA MET A 49 -1.30 2.38 -5.06
C MET A 49 -0.44 1.78 -6.16
N TYR A 50 0.75 1.33 -5.79
CA TYR A 50 1.67 0.62 -6.65
C TYR A 50 1.78 -0.83 -6.22
N VAL A 51 1.84 -1.72 -7.19
CA VAL A 51 1.97 -3.16 -6.95
C VAL A 51 3.06 -3.70 -7.86
N TRP A 52 3.99 -4.46 -7.30
CA TRP A 52 4.97 -5.21 -8.07
C TRP A 52 4.45 -6.61 -8.37
N ASP A 53 4.29 -6.91 -9.66
CA ASP A 53 3.98 -8.25 -10.17
C ASP A 53 5.28 -8.97 -10.56
N SER A 54 5.59 -10.03 -9.86
CA SER A 54 6.74 -10.87 -10.14
C SER A 54 6.27 -12.34 -10.25
N PRO A 55 6.66 -13.08 -11.28
CA PRO A 55 7.75 -12.83 -12.23
C PRO A 55 7.37 -12.07 -13.50
N GLY A 56 6.20 -11.46 -13.58
CA GLY A 56 5.79 -10.67 -14.76
C GLY A 56 6.65 -9.42 -14.99
N GLU A 57 7.47 -9.05 -14.00
CA GLU A 57 8.31 -7.84 -14.05
C GLU A 57 7.51 -6.58 -14.37
N ASN A 58 6.26 -6.53 -13.87
CA ASN A 58 5.37 -5.42 -14.15
C ASN A 58 5.17 -4.54 -12.90
N MET A 59 5.29 -3.23 -13.13
CA MET A 59 4.80 -2.22 -12.23
C MET A 59 3.34 -1.92 -12.56
N LEU A 60 2.44 -2.19 -11.62
CA LEU A 60 1.02 -1.88 -11.73
C LEU A 60 0.73 -0.63 -10.90
N GLN A 61 0.06 0.36 -11.50
CA GLN A 61 -0.39 1.56 -10.82
C GLN A 61 -1.91 1.62 -10.79
N TYR A 62 -2.47 1.83 -9.60
CA TYR A 62 -3.90 1.95 -9.37
C TYR A 62 -4.24 3.33 -8.82
N ALA A 63 -5.29 3.96 -9.36
CA ALA A 63 -5.92 5.10 -8.71
C ALA A 63 -6.99 4.61 -7.73
N LEU A 64 -7.06 5.26 -6.55
CA LEU A 64 -8.10 5.03 -5.55
C LEU A 64 -8.98 6.28 -5.45
N SER A 65 -10.29 6.14 -5.71
CA SER A 65 -11.22 7.28 -5.60
C SER A 65 -11.49 7.68 -4.15
N THR A 66 -11.24 6.79 -3.21
CA THR A 66 -11.21 7.06 -1.77
C THR A 66 -9.84 6.65 -1.24
N PRO A 67 -9.09 7.56 -0.59
CA PRO A 67 -7.74 7.27 -0.10
C PRO A 67 -7.68 5.99 0.77
N TYR A 68 -6.71 5.12 0.47
CA TYR A 68 -6.46 3.84 1.17
C TYR A 68 -7.65 2.86 1.18
N ASP A 69 -8.66 3.07 0.35
CA ASP A 69 -9.81 2.18 0.24
C ASP A 69 -9.67 1.27 -0.99
N LEU A 70 -9.31 0.02 -0.76
CA LEU A 70 -9.01 -0.95 -1.81
C LEU A 70 -10.21 -1.32 -2.68
N ASP A 71 -11.44 -1.13 -2.19
CA ASP A 71 -12.66 -1.37 -2.97
C ASP A 71 -12.86 -0.32 -4.08
N THR A 72 -12.13 0.78 -4.02
CA THR A 72 -12.23 1.90 -4.98
C THR A 72 -11.10 1.93 -6.00
N MET A 73 -10.24 0.92 -6.03
CA MET A 73 -9.08 0.89 -6.90
C MET A 73 -9.43 0.66 -8.37
N THR A 74 -8.74 1.36 -9.26
CA THR A 74 -8.83 1.20 -10.71
C THR A 74 -7.44 1.18 -11.30
N LEU A 75 -7.11 0.16 -12.10
CA LEU A 75 -5.82 0.07 -12.79
C LEU A 75 -5.68 1.24 -13.78
N THR A 76 -4.62 2.03 -13.64
CA THR A 76 -4.32 3.18 -14.51
C THR A 76 -3.11 2.96 -15.39
N SER A 77 -2.16 2.13 -14.95
CA SER A 77 -0.96 1.79 -15.73
C SER A 77 -0.46 0.40 -15.39
N GLU A 78 0.10 -0.23 -16.41
CA GLU A 78 0.87 -1.46 -16.33
C GLU A 78 2.14 -1.27 -17.19
N LYS A 79 3.31 -1.33 -16.56
CA LYS A 79 4.59 -1.11 -17.23
C LYS A 79 5.53 -2.27 -16.97
N ASN A 80 6.03 -2.87 -18.04
CA ASN A 80 7.08 -3.88 -17.93
C ASN A 80 8.42 -3.21 -17.61
N MET A 81 9.09 -3.71 -16.58
CA MET A 81 10.34 -3.18 -16.02
C MET A 81 11.47 -4.20 -16.23
N THR A 82 11.94 -4.33 -17.46
CA THR A 82 12.94 -5.34 -17.85
C THR A 82 14.31 -5.18 -17.17
N GLU A 83 14.53 -4.04 -16.52
CA GLU A 83 15.73 -3.75 -15.72
C GLU A 83 15.75 -4.44 -14.36
N VAL A 84 14.59 -4.96 -13.93
CA VAL A 84 14.42 -5.59 -12.61
C VAL A 84 14.04 -7.04 -12.79
N ASP A 85 14.86 -7.96 -12.26
CA ASP A 85 14.57 -9.39 -12.26
C ASP A 85 14.19 -9.85 -10.84
N LEU A 86 13.02 -10.47 -10.69
CA LEU A 86 12.45 -10.87 -9.41
C LEU A 86 12.39 -9.74 -8.38
N GLY A 87 11.83 -8.59 -8.76
CA GLY A 87 11.61 -7.47 -7.86
C GLY A 87 10.74 -7.84 -6.65
N HIS A 88 11.06 -7.29 -5.46
CA HIS A 88 10.41 -7.66 -4.21
C HIS A 88 9.74 -6.51 -3.46
N HIS A 89 10.26 -5.32 -3.56
CA HIS A 89 9.81 -4.18 -2.79
C HIS A 89 9.88 -2.90 -3.62
N ILE A 90 8.95 -2.01 -3.41
CA ILE A 90 8.87 -0.71 -4.05
C ILE A 90 8.94 0.35 -2.97
N GLU A 91 9.78 1.35 -3.15
CA GLU A 91 9.84 2.53 -2.29
C GLU A 91 10.00 3.79 -3.13
N PHE A 92 9.44 4.90 -2.67
CA PHE A 92 9.61 6.20 -3.28
C PHE A 92 10.31 7.14 -2.32
N ASN A 93 11.03 8.13 -2.86
CA ASN A 93 11.47 9.27 -2.06
C ASN A 93 10.25 10.14 -1.67
N SER A 94 10.48 11.09 -0.76
CA SER A 94 9.40 11.86 -0.13
C SER A 94 8.59 12.74 -1.09
N ASP A 95 9.15 13.10 -2.25
CA ASP A 95 8.49 13.93 -3.25
C ASP A 95 7.99 13.14 -4.48
N GLY A 96 8.22 11.81 -4.50
CA GLY A 96 7.75 10.92 -5.56
C GLY A 96 8.48 11.03 -6.89
N THR A 97 9.63 11.71 -6.92
CA THR A 97 10.41 11.89 -8.15
C THR A 97 11.38 10.74 -8.41
N GLN A 98 11.62 9.90 -7.40
CA GLN A 98 12.49 8.74 -7.50
C GLN A 98 11.80 7.50 -6.94
N MET A 99 12.02 6.38 -7.59
CA MET A 99 11.53 5.07 -7.17
C MET A 99 12.70 4.11 -7.05
N PHE A 100 12.61 3.22 -6.06
CA PHE A 100 13.62 2.20 -5.77
C PHE A 100 12.95 0.83 -5.73
N ILE A 101 13.57 -0.14 -6.36
CA ILE A 101 13.09 -1.53 -6.38
C ILE A 101 14.24 -2.46 -5.99
N ILE A 102 13.97 -3.40 -5.10
CA ILE A 102 14.93 -4.46 -4.78
C ILE A 102 14.89 -5.48 -5.92
N ASP A 103 16.01 -5.64 -6.61
CA ASP A 103 16.26 -6.72 -7.56
C ASP A 103 16.92 -7.89 -6.84
N ASN A 104 16.15 -8.95 -6.64
CA ASN A 104 16.64 -10.10 -5.86
C ASN A 104 17.61 -10.98 -6.64
N THR A 105 17.52 -11.07 -7.95
CA THR A 105 18.44 -11.84 -8.77
C THR A 105 19.79 -11.15 -8.90
N GLY A 106 19.77 -9.82 -9.00
CA GLY A 106 20.98 -9.01 -9.10
C GLY A 106 21.64 -8.65 -7.77
N ASP A 107 21.02 -9.02 -6.62
CA ASP A 107 21.48 -8.62 -5.27
C ASP A 107 21.72 -7.09 -5.15
N ARG A 108 20.81 -6.29 -5.72
CA ARG A 108 20.98 -4.83 -5.81
C ARG A 108 19.67 -4.08 -5.67
N VAL A 109 19.77 -2.76 -5.58
CA VAL A 109 18.62 -1.84 -5.63
C VAL A 109 18.68 -1.10 -6.95
N GLU A 110 17.63 -1.20 -7.73
CA GLU A 110 17.45 -0.39 -8.94
C GLU A 110 16.77 0.94 -8.60
N GLN A 111 17.31 2.01 -9.18
CA GLN A 111 16.79 3.36 -8.98
C GLN A 111 16.26 3.94 -10.29
N PHE A 112 15.05 4.47 -10.25
CA PHE A 112 14.37 5.10 -11.37
C PHE A 112 14.08 6.56 -11.05
N THR A 113 14.19 7.43 -12.06
CA THR A 113 13.72 8.80 -12.00
C THR A 113 12.41 8.89 -12.77
N LEU A 114 11.37 9.44 -12.13
CA LEU A 114 10.08 9.63 -12.75
C LEU A 114 9.99 11.01 -13.40
N ALA A 115 9.45 11.09 -14.60
CA ALA A 115 9.24 12.36 -15.32
C ALA A 115 8.16 13.21 -14.63
N THR A 116 7.15 12.55 -14.10
CA THR A 116 6.09 13.13 -13.27
C THR A 116 6.11 12.47 -11.90
N ALA A 117 6.12 13.27 -10.83
CA ALA A 117 6.11 12.74 -9.47
C ALA A 117 4.91 11.79 -9.25
N TRP A 118 5.19 10.61 -8.68
CA TRP A 118 4.18 9.58 -8.38
C TRP A 118 3.51 8.95 -9.61
N ASP A 119 4.05 9.15 -10.82
CA ASP A 119 3.54 8.55 -12.04
C ASP A 119 4.55 7.56 -12.63
N THR A 120 4.17 6.28 -12.65
CA THR A 120 4.99 5.19 -13.21
C THR A 120 4.59 4.81 -14.62
N SER A 121 3.72 5.59 -15.27
CA SER A 121 3.23 5.29 -16.62
C SER A 121 4.18 5.71 -17.75
N ASP A 122 5.16 6.57 -17.46
CA ASP A 122 6.11 7.14 -18.42
C ASP A 122 7.32 6.22 -18.71
#